data_b53a2d54295d62250ab0d30b24677099
#
_entry.id   b53a2d54295d62250ab0d30b24677099
#
_cell.length_a   1.000
_cell.length_b   1.000
_cell.length_c   1.000
_cell.angle_alpha   90.00
_cell.angle_beta   90.00
_cell.angle_gamma   90.00
#
_symmetry.space_group_name_H-M   'P 1'
#
loop_
_entity.id
_entity.type
_entity.pdbx_description
1 polymer ?
#
loop_
_entity_poly.entity_id
_entity_poly.type
_entity_poly.pdbx_seq_one_letter_code
_entity_poly.pdbx_strand_id
1 'polypeptide(L)'
;MTMQYDVKSAHNTVSGVAVNYRARLKGVLISPSTAVTYNTSFCNNVSLSGTYDVPGSTTCTVTIANHGLSNGDRVYLNFTSGTAQDEAYTVANVATNTFTVTVASATTSGNVTMYADILAEFDCSNGTSFYTLIPGEGILAPNGIYVGIPNVAITTTLFYG
;
A
#
# COMPACT_ATOMS: atom_id res chain seq x y z
N MET A 1 -15.14 33.21 1.41
CA MET A 1 -14.08 32.16 1.52
C MET A 1 -14.50 31.26 2.65
N THR A 2 -15.12 30.12 2.33
CA THR A 2 -15.52 29.12 3.34
C THR A 2 -14.26 28.41 3.82
N MET A 3 -13.89 28.58 5.08
CA MET A 3 -12.83 27.79 5.70
C MET A 3 -13.25 26.31 5.68
N GLN A 4 -12.39 25.45 5.20
CA GLN A 4 -12.62 24.01 5.16
C GLN A 4 -12.43 23.46 6.58
N TYR A 5 -13.52 23.34 7.33
CA TYR A 5 -13.53 22.84 8.71
C TYR A 5 -13.51 21.32 8.82
N ASP A 6 -13.49 20.62 7.68
CA ASP A 6 -13.68 19.17 7.60
C ASP A 6 -12.39 18.37 7.33
N VAL A 7 -11.23 19.05 7.24
CA VAL A 7 -9.94 18.36 7.08
C VAL A 7 -9.43 17.85 8.41
N LYS A 8 -9.26 16.53 8.48
CA LYS A 8 -8.66 15.81 9.60
C LYS A 8 -7.28 15.31 9.20
N SER A 9 -6.49 14.87 10.16
CA SER A 9 -5.20 14.23 9.91
C SER A 9 -5.06 12.94 10.70
N ALA A 10 -4.28 11.99 10.14
CA ALA A 10 -3.83 10.79 10.83
C ALA A 10 -2.33 10.61 10.59
N HIS A 11 -1.59 10.35 11.66
CA HIS A 11 -0.15 10.10 11.62
C HIS A 11 0.12 8.60 11.77
N ASN A 12 0.94 8.04 10.88
CA ASN A 12 1.26 6.63 10.81
C ASN A 12 2.78 6.43 10.78
N THR A 13 3.26 5.50 11.60
CA THR A 13 4.67 5.07 11.65
C THR A 13 4.84 3.61 11.23
N VAL A 14 3.74 2.91 11.03
CA VAL A 14 3.66 1.51 10.57
C VAL A 14 2.47 1.37 9.62
N SER A 15 2.47 0.32 8.81
CA SER A 15 1.33 -0.03 7.96
C SER A 15 0.08 -0.28 8.79
N GLY A 16 -1.07 0.20 8.31
CA GLY A 16 -2.33 0.01 9.01
C GLY A 16 -3.49 0.84 8.47
N VAL A 17 -4.66 0.59 9.04
CA VAL A 17 -5.88 1.36 8.72
C VAL A 17 -5.81 2.72 9.41
N ALA A 18 -5.64 3.78 8.62
CA ALA A 18 -5.60 5.16 9.11
C ALA A 18 -7.02 5.75 9.23
N VAL A 19 -7.92 5.37 8.33
CA VAL A 19 -9.33 5.81 8.32
C VAL A 19 -10.19 4.60 8.00
N ASN A 20 -11.21 4.32 8.82
CA ASN A 20 -12.07 3.14 8.69
C ASN A 20 -13.50 3.44 8.21
N TYR A 21 -13.70 4.60 7.61
CA TYR A 21 -14.98 5.05 7.04
C TYR A 21 -14.73 5.79 5.73
N ARG A 22 -15.79 5.98 4.95
CA ARG A 22 -15.74 6.71 3.68
C ARG A 22 -15.13 8.09 3.88
N ALA A 23 -14.04 8.37 3.17
CA ALA A 23 -13.31 9.63 3.26
C ALA A 23 -12.71 10.01 1.91
N ARG A 24 -12.11 11.19 1.82
CA ARG A 24 -11.29 11.61 0.68
C ARG A 24 -9.88 11.92 1.14
N LEU A 25 -8.89 11.33 0.47
CA LEU A 25 -7.49 11.69 0.67
C LEU A 25 -7.25 13.06 0.04
N LYS A 26 -6.89 14.05 0.87
CA LYS A 26 -6.73 15.46 0.47
C LYS A 26 -5.28 15.90 0.36
N GLY A 27 -4.39 15.24 1.05
CA GLY A 27 -2.96 15.50 1.00
C GLY A 27 -2.18 14.55 1.87
N VAL A 28 -0.89 14.52 1.68
CA VAL A 28 0.03 13.69 2.44
C VAL A 28 1.31 14.46 2.76
N LEU A 29 1.82 14.24 3.96
CA LEU A 29 3.19 14.57 4.36
C LEU A 29 3.91 13.24 4.55
N ILE A 30 4.99 13.02 3.83
CA ILE A 30 5.82 11.82 3.95
C ILE A 30 7.19 12.25 4.42
N SER A 31 7.67 11.63 5.47
CA SER A 31 8.94 11.96 6.11
C SER A 31 9.80 10.72 6.27
N PRO A 32 10.61 10.38 5.26
CA PRO A 32 11.66 9.38 5.40
C PRO A 32 12.77 9.94 6.29
N SER A 33 13.29 9.14 7.22
CA SER A 33 14.47 9.52 8.02
C SER A 33 15.78 9.24 7.31
N THR A 34 15.75 8.37 6.29
CA THR A 34 16.88 8.03 5.40
C THR A 34 16.33 7.72 4.01
N ALA A 35 17.22 7.74 2.99
CA ALA A 35 16.85 7.24 1.67
C ALA A 35 16.48 5.74 1.75
N VAL A 36 15.34 5.36 1.18
CA VAL A 36 14.84 4.00 1.11
C VAL A 36 14.38 3.68 -0.31
N THR A 37 14.51 2.44 -0.73
CA THR A 37 14.14 2.02 -2.11
C THR A 37 12.66 1.69 -2.26
N TYR A 38 11.86 1.94 -1.24
CA TYR A 38 10.45 1.55 -1.18
C TYR A 38 9.52 2.75 -1.34
N ASN A 39 8.32 2.48 -1.84
CA ASN A 39 7.25 3.46 -1.98
C ASN A 39 6.23 3.32 -0.87
N THR A 40 5.72 4.43 -0.38
CA THR A 40 4.56 4.45 0.51
C THR A 40 3.27 4.44 -0.30
N SER A 41 2.34 3.55 0.04
CA SER A 41 1.06 3.39 -0.66
C SER A 41 -0.12 3.76 0.22
N PHE A 42 -1.08 4.46 -0.35
CA PHE A 42 -2.38 4.74 0.25
C PHE A 42 -3.43 3.97 -0.54
N CYS A 43 -4.14 3.08 0.13
CA CYS A 43 -5.09 2.17 -0.51
C CYS A 43 -6.51 2.39 0.04
N ASN A 44 -7.52 2.15 -0.79
CA ASN A 44 -8.88 1.96 -0.28
C ASN A 44 -8.89 0.76 0.67
N ASN A 45 -9.50 0.91 1.84
CA ASN A 45 -9.45 -0.11 2.90
C ASN A 45 -10.39 -1.29 2.59
N VAL A 46 -10.12 -1.97 1.48
CA VAL A 46 -10.73 -3.26 1.11
C VAL A 46 -9.62 -4.24 0.86
N SER A 47 -9.60 -5.33 1.62
CA SER A 47 -8.53 -6.32 1.55
C SER A 47 -9.04 -7.73 1.29
N LEU A 48 -8.20 -8.54 0.66
CA LEU A 48 -8.35 -9.98 0.53
C LEU A 48 -7.13 -10.64 1.19
N SER A 49 -7.36 -11.75 1.87
CA SER A 49 -6.31 -12.52 2.54
C SER A 49 -6.04 -13.84 1.84
N GLY A 50 -4.81 -14.29 1.90
CA GLY A 50 -4.38 -15.56 1.34
C GLY A 50 -2.99 -15.96 1.82
N THR A 51 -2.31 -16.75 1.02
CA THR A 51 -0.97 -17.26 1.29
C THR A 51 -0.01 -16.89 0.16
N TYR A 52 1.27 -16.96 0.45
CA TYR A 52 2.31 -16.78 -0.56
C TYR A 52 3.45 -17.79 -0.40
N ASP A 53 4.19 -18.01 -1.46
CA ASP A 53 5.38 -18.86 -1.50
C ASP A 53 6.45 -18.28 -2.44
N VAL A 54 7.69 -18.23 -1.94
CA VAL A 54 8.89 -17.83 -2.68
C VAL A 54 9.93 -18.95 -2.57
N PRO A 55 10.04 -19.84 -3.56
CA PRO A 55 10.84 -21.06 -3.47
C PRO A 55 12.32 -20.85 -3.84
N GLY A 56 13.02 -19.94 -3.21
CA GLY A 56 14.44 -19.67 -3.48
C GLY A 56 14.70 -18.88 -4.78
N SER A 57 13.75 -18.06 -5.21
CA SER A 57 13.82 -17.27 -6.44
C SER A 57 13.35 -15.84 -6.20
N THR A 58 13.24 -15.05 -7.27
CA THR A 58 12.59 -13.71 -7.23
C THR A 58 11.10 -13.77 -7.54
N THR A 59 10.55 -14.95 -7.84
CA THR A 59 9.12 -15.12 -8.13
C THR A 59 8.39 -15.51 -6.87
N CYS A 60 7.49 -14.63 -6.43
CA CYS A 60 6.54 -14.91 -5.37
C CYS A 60 5.21 -15.33 -5.99
N THR A 61 4.73 -16.51 -5.66
CA THR A 61 3.38 -16.97 -6.02
C THR A 61 2.43 -16.64 -4.88
N VAL A 62 1.41 -15.86 -5.17
CA VAL A 62 0.36 -15.47 -4.22
C VAL A 62 -0.90 -16.25 -4.54
N THR A 63 -1.54 -16.82 -3.51
CA THR A 63 -2.79 -17.57 -3.61
C THR A 63 -3.88 -16.85 -2.83
N ILE A 64 -4.83 -16.25 -3.53
CA ILE A 64 -6.00 -15.54 -2.98
C ILE A 64 -7.21 -15.91 -3.83
N ALA A 65 -8.25 -16.44 -3.21
CA ALA A 65 -9.45 -16.85 -3.92
C ALA A 65 -10.21 -15.64 -4.50
N ASN A 66 -10.63 -15.76 -5.76
CA ASN A 66 -11.48 -14.78 -6.44
C ASN A 66 -10.93 -13.33 -6.39
N HIS A 67 -9.63 -13.15 -6.56
CA HIS A 67 -8.97 -11.85 -6.43
C HIS A 67 -9.35 -10.84 -7.54
N GLY A 68 -9.86 -11.30 -8.69
CA GLY A 68 -10.38 -10.43 -9.75
C GLY A 68 -9.34 -9.61 -10.51
N LEU A 69 -8.05 -9.92 -10.36
CA LEU A 69 -6.95 -9.18 -10.98
C LEU A 69 -6.71 -9.57 -12.44
N SER A 70 -6.03 -8.69 -13.15
CA SER A 70 -5.49 -8.88 -14.50
C SER A 70 -3.97 -8.69 -14.50
N ASN A 71 -3.29 -9.24 -15.51
CA ASN A 71 -1.85 -8.99 -15.69
C ASN A 71 -1.58 -7.49 -15.87
N GLY A 72 -0.62 -6.98 -15.11
CA GLY A 72 -0.26 -5.57 -15.11
C GLY A 72 -0.95 -4.73 -14.03
N ASP A 73 -1.95 -5.27 -13.34
CA ASP A 73 -2.56 -4.59 -12.19
C ASP A 73 -1.51 -4.33 -11.11
N ARG A 74 -1.70 -3.25 -10.37
CA ARG A 74 -0.83 -2.89 -9.25
C ARG A 74 -1.56 -3.10 -7.94
N VAL A 75 -0.95 -3.83 -7.01
CA VAL A 75 -1.53 -4.18 -5.71
C VAL A 75 -0.52 -3.93 -4.59
N TYR A 76 -0.99 -3.51 -3.43
CA TYR A 76 -0.17 -3.51 -2.23
C TYR A 76 -0.31 -4.84 -1.51
N LEU A 77 0.82 -5.48 -1.20
CA LEU A 77 0.90 -6.73 -0.44
C LEU A 77 1.50 -6.47 0.93
N ASN A 78 0.76 -6.84 1.97
CA ASN A 78 1.22 -6.88 3.35
C ASN A 78 1.44 -8.34 3.73
N PHE A 79 2.69 -8.75 3.85
CA PHE A 79 3.08 -10.11 4.23
C PHE A 79 3.04 -10.25 5.75
N THR A 80 1.96 -10.81 6.27
CA THR A 80 1.69 -10.88 7.71
C THR A 80 2.46 -11.98 8.44
N SER A 81 3.15 -12.85 7.70
CA SER A 81 4.12 -13.81 8.22
C SER A 81 5.17 -14.15 7.15
N GLY A 82 6.30 -14.74 7.57
CA GLY A 82 7.45 -14.95 6.70
C GLY A 82 8.34 -13.70 6.61
N THR A 83 9.14 -13.57 5.56
CA THR A 83 10.15 -12.51 5.43
C THR A 83 10.11 -11.74 4.11
N ALA A 84 9.04 -11.93 3.30
CA ALA A 84 8.87 -11.14 2.09
C ALA A 84 8.60 -9.67 2.44
N GLN A 85 9.04 -8.76 1.59
CA GLN A 85 8.95 -7.31 1.81
C GLN A 85 7.55 -6.80 1.48
N ASP A 86 6.96 -6.06 2.41
CA ASP A 86 5.71 -5.34 2.17
C ASP A 86 5.94 -4.22 1.16
N GLU A 87 5.19 -4.21 0.07
CA GLU A 87 5.31 -3.17 -0.96
C GLU A 87 4.13 -3.22 -1.95
N ALA A 88 4.07 -2.26 -2.86
CA ALA A 88 3.21 -2.30 -4.02
C ALA A 88 3.91 -3.04 -5.18
N TYR A 89 3.24 -4.04 -5.72
CA TYR A 89 3.77 -4.93 -6.77
C TYR A 89 2.93 -4.88 -8.03
N THR A 90 3.58 -5.10 -9.18
CA THR A 90 2.89 -5.34 -10.45
C THR A 90 2.62 -6.84 -10.60
N VAL A 91 1.39 -7.16 -10.91
CA VAL A 91 0.88 -8.55 -11.00
C VAL A 91 1.18 -9.16 -12.36
N ALA A 92 1.57 -10.42 -12.37
CA ALA A 92 1.82 -11.21 -13.56
C ALA A 92 1.27 -12.64 -13.40
N ASN A 93 1.20 -13.38 -14.49
CA ASN A 93 0.77 -14.80 -14.54
C ASN A 93 -0.54 -15.06 -13.80
N VAL A 94 -1.53 -14.22 -14.04
CA VAL A 94 -2.82 -14.27 -13.36
C VAL A 94 -3.61 -15.50 -13.77
N ALA A 95 -4.10 -16.24 -12.77
CA ALA A 95 -5.08 -17.32 -12.88
C ALA A 95 -6.27 -17.03 -11.92
N THR A 96 -7.25 -17.88 -11.85
CA THR A 96 -8.49 -17.66 -11.08
C THR A 96 -8.22 -17.32 -9.60
N ASN A 97 -7.27 -17.99 -8.97
CA ASN A 97 -6.98 -17.87 -7.54
C ASN A 97 -5.49 -17.60 -7.25
N THR A 98 -4.66 -17.45 -8.28
CA THR A 98 -3.23 -17.23 -8.10
C THR A 98 -2.70 -16.17 -9.04
N PHE A 99 -1.66 -15.50 -8.63
CA PHE A 99 -0.86 -14.60 -9.45
C PHE A 99 0.59 -14.60 -8.97
N THR A 100 1.49 -14.03 -9.74
CA THR A 100 2.88 -13.86 -9.33
C THR A 100 3.26 -12.40 -9.24
N VAL A 101 4.21 -12.10 -8.35
CA VAL A 101 4.92 -10.82 -8.28
C VAL A 101 6.42 -11.05 -8.19
N THR A 102 7.21 -10.04 -8.53
CA THR A 102 8.67 -10.11 -8.40
C THR A 102 9.08 -9.50 -7.07
N VAL A 103 9.75 -10.31 -6.23
CA VAL A 103 10.28 -9.89 -4.93
C VAL A 103 11.80 -10.04 -4.91
N ALA A 104 12.47 -9.61 -3.82
CA ALA A 104 13.84 -9.98 -3.58
C ALA A 104 13.98 -11.52 -3.48
N SER A 105 15.10 -12.07 -3.99
CA SER A 105 15.34 -13.51 -3.92
C SER A 105 15.34 -14.01 -2.48
N ALA A 106 14.48 -14.97 -2.20
CA ALA A 106 14.31 -15.53 -0.86
C ALA A 106 13.78 -16.97 -0.94
N THR A 107 13.85 -17.67 0.19
CA THR A 107 13.09 -18.90 0.44
C THR A 107 12.19 -18.62 1.63
N THR A 108 10.94 -18.29 1.38
CA THR A 108 9.99 -17.88 2.42
C THR A 108 8.56 -18.13 1.97
N SER A 109 7.69 -18.42 2.92
CA SER A 109 6.26 -18.57 2.69
C SER A 109 5.47 -18.07 3.90
N GLY A 110 4.18 -17.84 3.73
CA GLY A 110 3.36 -17.39 4.83
C GLY A 110 2.00 -16.84 4.39
N ASN A 111 1.45 -15.99 5.24
CA ASN A 111 0.18 -15.32 5.00
C ASN A 111 0.41 -13.92 4.41
N VAL A 112 -0.53 -13.49 3.59
CA VAL A 112 -0.51 -12.19 2.93
C VAL A 112 -1.91 -11.57 2.94
N THR A 113 -1.95 -10.25 3.08
CA THR A 113 -3.15 -9.45 2.88
C THR A 113 -2.90 -8.51 1.70
N MET A 114 -3.80 -8.51 0.74
CA MET A 114 -3.72 -7.71 -0.48
C MET A 114 -4.72 -6.56 -0.44
N TYR A 115 -4.28 -5.39 -0.87
CA TYR A 115 -5.10 -4.22 -1.17
C TYR A 115 -4.96 -3.90 -2.66
N ALA A 116 -6.03 -4.10 -3.44
CA ALA A 116 -6.00 -3.98 -4.89
C ALA A 116 -6.26 -2.55 -5.40
N ASP A 117 -6.92 -1.72 -4.60
CA ASP A 117 -7.27 -0.35 -4.98
C ASP A 117 -6.29 0.64 -4.35
N ILE A 118 -5.19 0.93 -5.07
CA ILE A 118 -4.18 1.91 -4.67
C ILE A 118 -4.66 3.30 -5.10
N LEU A 119 -4.94 4.17 -4.12
CA LEU A 119 -5.38 5.55 -4.32
C LEU A 119 -4.21 6.46 -4.74
N ALA A 120 -3.06 6.26 -4.12
CA ALA A 120 -1.83 7.01 -4.39
C ALA A 120 -0.61 6.25 -3.91
N GLU A 121 0.51 6.43 -4.60
CA GLU A 121 1.81 5.85 -4.26
C GLU A 121 2.88 6.93 -4.37
N PHE A 122 3.81 6.96 -3.43
CA PHE A 122 4.84 7.99 -3.35
C PHE A 122 6.22 7.37 -3.16
N ASP A 123 7.16 7.81 -4.00
CA ASP A 123 8.58 7.43 -3.94
C ASP A 123 9.26 8.10 -2.74
N CYS A 124 9.93 7.31 -1.91
CA CYS A 124 10.67 7.74 -0.74
C CYS A 124 12.20 7.66 -0.94
N SER A 125 12.68 7.41 -2.16
CA SER A 125 14.07 7.12 -2.47
C SER A 125 15.04 8.27 -2.16
N ASN A 126 14.57 9.51 -2.20
CA ASN A 126 15.39 10.69 -1.93
C ASN A 126 15.71 10.91 -0.45
N GLY A 127 15.04 10.22 0.49
CA GLY A 127 15.24 10.39 1.92
C GLY A 127 14.89 11.78 2.47
N THR A 128 14.14 12.58 1.70
CA THR A 128 13.72 13.94 2.09
C THR A 128 12.22 13.99 2.33
N SER A 129 11.82 14.70 3.37
CA SER A 129 10.41 14.94 3.64
C SER A 129 9.79 15.81 2.56
N PHE A 130 8.59 15.46 2.16
CA PHE A 130 7.81 16.26 1.20
C PHE A 130 6.33 16.26 1.56
N TYR A 131 5.67 17.33 1.15
CA TYR A 131 4.23 17.50 1.29
C TYR A 131 3.59 17.63 -0.08
N THR A 132 2.52 16.88 -0.30
CA THR A 132 1.73 16.93 -1.53
C THR A 132 0.26 17.16 -1.22
N LEU A 133 -0.31 18.20 -1.82
CA LEU A 133 -1.75 18.42 -1.86
C LEU A 133 -2.35 17.67 -3.06
N ILE A 134 -3.48 17.01 -2.81
CA ILE A 134 -4.28 16.40 -3.88
C ILE A 134 -5.33 17.43 -4.29
N PRO A 135 -5.32 17.88 -5.55
CA PRO A 135 -6.17 18.97 -6.01
C PRO A 135 -7.66 18.61 -6.00
N GLY A 136 -8.50 19.63 -5.99
CA GLY A 136 -9.95 19.52 -6.04
C GLY A 136 -10.54 18.87 -4.78
N GLU A 137 -11.46 17.95 -4.99
CA GLU A 137 -12.15 17.24 -3.92
C GLU A 137 -11.29 16.17 -3.21
N GLY A 138 -10.09 15.89 -3.74
CA GLY A 138 -9.25 14.78 -3.29
C GLY A 138 -9.66 13.43 -3.89
N ILE A 139 -8.92 12.36 -3.55
CA ILE A 139 -9.18 11.00 -4.04
C ILE A 139 -10.17 10.31 -3.11
N LEU A 140 -11.28 9.81 -3.66
CA LEU A 140 -12.31 9.12 -2.88
C LEU A 140 -11.82 7.74 -2.43
N ALA A 141 -11.91 7.49 -1.13
CA ALA A 141 -11.72 6.20 -0.47
C ALA A 141 -13.06 5.74 0.12
N PRO A 142 -13.86 4.96 -0.60
CA PRO A 142 -15.23 4.63 -0.17
C PRO A 142 -15.29 3.79 1.10
N ASN A 143 -14.26 3.01 1.38
CA ASN A 143 -14.18 2.10 2.54
C ASN A 143 -13.18 2.55 3.60
N GLY A 144 -12.63 3.75 3.45
CA GLY A 144 -11.57 4.25 4.29
C GLY A 144 -10.19 4.13 3.66
N ILE A 145 -9.15 4.46 4.42
CA ILE A 145 -7.78 4.52 3.91
C ILE A 145 -6.88 3.59 4.71
N TYR A 146 -6.27 2.64 4.03
CA TYR A 146 -5.14 1.87 4.54
C TYR A 146 -3.84 2.53 4.08
N VAL A 147 -2.86 2.64 4.96
CA VAL A 147 -1.52 3.15 4.66
C VAL A 147 -0.54 2.01 4.70
N GLY A 148 0.14 1.79 3.58
CA GLY A 148 1.24 0.84 3.45
C GLY A 148 2.58 1.55 3.64
N ILE A 149 3.28 1.24 4.74
CA ILE A 149 4.61 1.76 5.08
C ILE A 149 5.59 0.59 5.09
N PRO A 150 6.32 0.36 4.00
CA PRO A 150 7.16 -0.82 3.85
C PRO A 150 8.45 -0.79 4.68
N ASN A 151 8.81 0.36 5.24
CA ASN A 151 10.06 0.53 5.99
C ASN A 151 9.85 1.42 7.22
N VAL A 152 10.40 1.02 8.35
CA VAL A 152 10.33 1.75 9.63
C VAL A 152 10.98 3.14 9.60
N ALA A 153 11.81 3.42 8.60
CA ALA A 153 12.39 4.74 8.39
C ALA A 153 11.40 5.75 7.78
N ILE A 154 10.19 5.32 7.40
CA ILE A 154 9.18 6.19 6.79
C ILE A 154 8.09 6.48 7.82
N THR A 155 7.73 7.74 7.94
CA THR A 155 6.52 8.18 8.64
C THR A 155 5.63 8.96 7.70
N THR A 156 4.32 8.86 7.89
CA THR A 156 3.34 9.55 7.05
C THR A 156 2.32 10.29 7.90
N THR A 157 1.88 11.44 7.41
CA THR A 157 0.66 12.10 7.90
C THR A 157 -0.25 12.33 6.71
N LEU A 158 -1.42 11.71 6.72
CA LEU A 158 -2.43 11.94 5.70
C LEU A 158 -3.44 13.00 6.19
N PHE A 159 -3.93 13.80 5.25
CA PHE A 159 -5.00 14.77 5.44
C PHE A 159 -6.22 14.29 4.67
N TYR A 160 -7.38 14.24 5.34
CA TYR A 160 -8.60 13.66 4.78
C TYR A 160 -9.86 14.39 5.27
N GLY A 161 -10.99 14.18 4.57
CA GLY A 161 -12.29 14.78 4.91
C GLY A 161 -13.46 14.12 4.17
#